data_386b0c7e37c1b4111b44ff9045e3e9e9
#
_entry.id   386b0c7e37c1b4111b44ff9045e3e9e9
#
_cell.length_a   1.000
_cell.length_b   1.000
_cell.length_c   1.000
_cell.angle_alpha   90.00
_cell.angle_beta   90.00
_cell.angle_gamma   90.00
#
_symmetry.space_group_name_H-M   'P 1'
#
loop_
_entity.id
_entity.type
_entity.pdbx_description
1 polymer ?
#
loop_
_entity_poly.entity_id
_entity_poly.type
_entity_poly.pdbx_seq_one_letter_code
_entity_poly.pdbx_strand_id
1 'polypeptide(L)'
;TDAGTRSVLFNVFGGLVKPTTDGDVTPAVASDYTISDDAKTYTFTLRDGITFQDGNPVTVEDIKYSLERSAEMDGESSALSAISAINIVDDKTIELTLSEANSEFIYNLTIAILEQANDANQATNPIGTGPFKVKKFAEGQYLELEKYDGYWNQDLDCVTSAKFKFIADAEAAFLELQGGTIDMLTGLTNDKVQALNSDYNVVESTMMLIHGLFLNNSYEPLQDVRVRQALNYAIDRDAINEFLFNG
;
A
#
# COMPACT_ATOMS: atom_id res chain seq x y z
N THR A 1 6.61 7.14 2.66
CA THR A 1 5.73 6.66 3.75
C THR A 1 6.18 5.28 4.21
N ASP A 2 6.23 5.06 5.53
CA ASP A 2 6.55 3.76 6.12
C ASP A 2 5.39 2.75 5.93
N ALA A 3 5.67 1.45 6.19
CA ALA A 3 4.71 0.38 5.98
C ALA A 3 3.46 0.53 6.89
N GLY A 4 3.63 1.02 8.13
CA GLY A 4 2.51 1.25 9.05
C GLY A 4 1.54 2.31 8.54
N THR A 5 2.08 3.43 8.07
CA THR A 5 1.29 4.50 7.44
C THR A 5 0.53 3.99 6.22
N ARG A 6 1.16 3.18 5.35
CA ARG A 6 0.51 2.59 4.17
C ARG A 6 -0.68 1.72 4.56
N SER A 7 -0.52 0.85 5.57
CA SER A 7 -1.61 -0.03 6.03
C SER A 7 -2.85 0.75 6.47
N VAL A 8 -2.67 1.94 7.06
CA VAL A 8 -3.78 2.82 7.43
C VAL A 8 -4.36 3.52 6.21
N LEU A 9 -3.50 4.05 5.33
CA LEU A 9 -3.91 4.83 4.17
C LEU A 9 -4.79 4.04 3.19
N PHE A 10 -4.56 2.74 3.01
CA PHE A 10 -5.42 1.88 2.17
C PHE A 10 -6.88 1.79 2.64
N ASN A 11 -7.16 2.14 3.90
CA ASN A 11 -8.54 2.21 4.37
C ASN A 11 -9.23 3.52 4.00
N VAL A 12 -8.47 4.60 3.80
CA VAL A 12 -8.99 5.94 3.48
C VAL A 12 -8.95 6.21 1.98
N PHE A 13 -7.89 5.76 1.31
CA PHE A 13 -7.64 6.03 -0.10
C PHE A 13 -7.67 4.74 -0.91
N GLY A 14 -8.26 4.81 -2.10
CA GLY A 14 -8.17 3.75 -3.11
C GLY A 14 -7.26 4.15 -4.26
N GLY A 15 -6.59 3.17 -4.88
CA GLY A 15 -5.86 3.32 -6.13
C GLY A 15 -6.72 2.90 -7.32
N LEU A 16 -6.17 2.99 -8.54
CA LEU A 16 -6.79 2.37 -9.71
C LEU A 16 -7.06 0.88 -9.48
N VAL A 17 -6.09 0.22 -8.88
CA VAL A 17 -6.14 -1.16 -8.41
C VAL A 17 -5.79 -1.21 -6.91
N LYS A 18 -6.13 -2.29 -6.25
CA LYS A 18 -5.77 -2.56 -4.85
C LYS A 18 -5.07 -3.90 -4.73
N PRO A 19 -4.14 -4.05 -3.76
CA PRO A 19 -3.47 -5.32 -3.52
C PRO A 19 -4.45 -6.37 -2.97
N THR A 20 -4.18 -7.63 -3.28
CA THR A 20 -4.84 -8.81 -2.73
C THR A 20 -3.97 -9.51 -1.70
N THR A 21 -4.52 -10.44 -0.95
CA THR A 21 -3.79 -11.17 0.11
C THR A 21 -2.74 -12.16 -0.43
N ASP A 22 -2.84 -12.55 -1.68
CA ASP A 22 -1.92 -13.45 -2.40
C ASP A 22 -0.81 -12.69 -3.14
N GLY A 23 -0.76 -11.36 -3.02
CA GLY A 23 0.28 -10.52 -3.58
C GLY A 23 0.03 -10.05 -5.00
N ASP A 24 -1.16 -10.27 -5.52
CA ASP A 24 -1.63 -9.74 -6.80
C ASP A 24 -2.39 -8.42 -6.63
N VAL A 25 -3.01 -7.91 -7.68
CA VAL A 25 -3.87 -6.73 -7.64
C VAL A 25 -5.23 -7.01 -8.27
N THR A 26 -6.24 -6.29 -7.80
CA THR A 26 -7.60 -6.33 -8.35
C THR A 26 -8.12 -4.92 -8.61
N PRO A 27 -9.04 -4.72 -9.59
CA PRO A 27 -9.65 -3.42 -9.83
C PRO A 27 -10.26 -2.80 -8.56
N ALA A 28 -10.11 -1.47 -8.40
CA ALA A 28 -10.65 -0.70 -7.28
C ALA A 28 -11.39 0.55 -7.77
N VAL A 29 -10.74 1.71 -7.91
CA VAL A 29 -11.32 2.91 -8.56
C VAL A 29 -11.64 2.61 -10.02
N ALA A 30 -10.77 1.89 -10.72
CA ALA A 30 -11.13 1.27 -11.99
C ALA A 30 -12.09 0.08 -11.77
N SER A 31 -13.02 -0.12 -12.69
CA SER A 31 -13.86 -1.33 -12.75
C SER A 31 -13.16 -2.46 -13.50
N ASP A 32 -12.31 -2.10 -14.46
CA ASP A 32 -11.56 -3.03 -15.31
C ASP A 32 -10.31 -2.35 -15.88
N TYR A 33 -9.36 -3.17 -16.35
CA TYR A 33 -8.18 -2.68 -17.07
C TYR A 33 -7.70 -3.69 -18.13
N THR A 34 -7.00 -3.20 -19.11
CA THR A 34 -6.31 -4.02 -20.11
C THR A 34 -4.85 -3.57 -20.25
N ILE A 35 -3.98 -4.53 -20.57
CA ILE A 35 -2.56 -4.32 -20.87
C ILE A 35 -2.33 -4.76 -22.30
N SER A 36 -1.68 -3.92 -23.11
CA SER A 36 -1.33 -4.26 -24.49
C SER A 36 -0.33 -5.43 -24.57
N ASP A 37 -0.32 -6.14 -25.68
CA ASP A 37 0.55 -7.31 -25.88
C ASP A 37 2.05 -6.96 -25.76
N ASP A 38 2.43 -5.71 -26.05
CA ASP A 38 3.79 -5.21 -25.89
C ASP A 38 4.09 -4.68 -24.48
N ALA A 39 3.14 -4.79 -23.56
CA ALA A 39 3.22 -4.33 -22.17
C ALA A 39 3.63 -2.84 -22.03
N LYS A 40 3.26 -1.99 -23.01
CA LYS A 40 3.53 -0.55 -22.97
C LYS A 40 2.30 0.30 -22.70
N THR A 41 1.11 -0.19 -22.99
CA THR A 41 -0.13 0.59 -22.85
C THR A 41 -1.05 -0.08 -21.85
N TYR A 42 -1.50 0.70 -20.88
CA TYR A 42 -2.43 0.33 -19.83
C TYR A 42 -3.71 1.16 -19.96
N THR A 43 -4.83 0.53 -20.23
CA THR A 43 -6.11 1.22 -20.37
C THR A 43 -7.01 0.85 -19.20
N PHE A 44 -7.55 1.84 -18.51
CA PHE A 44 -8.42 1.68 -17.34
C PHE A 44 -9.80 2.24 -17.64
N THR A 45 -10.83 1.51 -17.20
CA THR A 45 -12.20 1.99 -17.21
C THR A 45 -12.61 2.38 -15.80
N LEU A 46 -12.98 3.64 -15.60
CA LEU A 46 -13.47 4.16 -14.32
C LEU A 46 -14.78 3.47 -13.91
N ARG A 47 -14.90 3.14 -12.65
CA ARG A 47 -16.11 2.52 -12.09
C ARG A 47 -17.29 3.48 -12.12
N ASP A 48 -18.45 2.98 -12.53
CA ASP A 48 -19.70 3.76 -12.54
C ASP A 48 -20.13 4.17 -11.12
N GLY A 49 -20.47 5.44 -10.97
CA GLY A 49 -21.02 5.97 -9.73
C GLY A 49 -20.06 6.02 -8.55
N ILE A 50 -18.75 5.84 -8.80
CA ILE A 50 -17.75 5.97 -7.74
C ILE A 50 -17.63 7.43 -7.29
N THR A 51 -17.57 7.62 -5.96
CA THR A 51 -17.48 8.93 -5.34
C THR A 51 -16.33 8.99 -4.34
N PHE A 52 -15.84 10.19 -4.12
CA PHE A 52 -15.06 10.53 -2.94
C PHE A 52 -15.92 10.52 -1.67
N GLN A 53 -15.28 10.54 -0.50
CA GLN A 53 -15.94 10.45 0.81
C GLN A 53 -16.77 11.69 1.19
N ASP A 54 -16.68 12.77 0.45
CA ASP A 54 -17.52 13.96 0.54
C ASP A 54 -18.74 13.90 -0.39
N GLY A 55 -18.82 12.86 -1.26
CA GLY A 55 -19.91 12.63 -2.20
C GLY A 55 -19.67 13.17 -3.61
N ASN A 56 -18.56 13.86 -3.86
CA ASN A 56 -18.18 14.30 -5.19
C ASN A 56 -17.82 13.10 -6.09
N PRO A 57 -18.19 13.10 -7.37
CA PRO A 57 -17.83 12.02 -8.29
C PRO A 57 -16.31 11.99 -8.53
N VAL A 58 -15.75 10.80 -8.63
CA VAL A 58 -14.38 10.62 -9.10
C VAL A 58 -14.36 10.76 -10.62
N THR A 59 -13.40 11.52 -11.14
CA THR A 59 -13.25 11.76 -12.57
C THR A 59 -11.93 11.19 -13.11
N VAL A 60 -11.83 11.06 -14.43
CA VAL A 60 -10.55 10.67 -15.08
C VAL A 60 -9.49 11.76 -14.94
N GLU A 61 -9.91 13.01 -14.77
CA GLU A 61 -9.04 14.15 -14.47
C GLU A 61 -8.40 13.99 -13.08
N ASP A 62 -9.14 13.55 -12.07
CA ASP A 62 -8.61 13.27 -10.73
C ASP A 62 -7.58 12.13 -10.76
N ILE A 63 -7.83 11.10 -11.59
CA ILE A 63 -6.88 10.01 -11.79
C ILE A 63 -5.60 10.55 -12.41
N LYS A 64 -5.70 11.30 -13.52
CA LYS A 64 -4.56 11.91 -14.18
C LYS A 64 -3.77 12.80 -13.22
N TYR A 65 -4.46 13.71 -12.53
CA TYR A 65 -3.87 14.58 -11.52
C TYR A 65 -3.08 13.80 -10.46
N SER A 66 -3.69 12.73 -9.91
CA SER A 66 -3.07 11.93 -8.84
C SER A 66 -1.79 11.24 -9.29
N LEU A 67 -1.77 10.71 -10.51
CA LEU A 67 -0.59 10.08 -11.11
C LEU A 67 0.54 11.09 -11.34
N GLU A 68 0.21 12.23 -11.97
CA GLU A 68 1.18 13.31 -12.24
C GLU A 68 1.76 13.88 -10.95
N ARG A 69 0.91 14.18 -9.97
CA ARG A 69 1.31 14.67 -8.65
C ARG A 69 2.23 13.69 -7.91
N SER A 70 1.88 12.40 -7.92
CA SER A 70 2.71 11.38 -7.27
C SER A 70 4.06 11.23 -7.94
N ALA A 71 4.12 11.25 -9.27
CA ALA A 71 5.36 11.23 -10.03
C ALA A 71 6.25 12.43 -9.69
N GLU A 72 5.66 13.63 -9.59
CA GLU A 72 6.38 14.87 -9.28
C GLU A 72 6.94 14.85 -7.85
N MET A 73 6.17 14.40 -6.87
CA MET A 73 6.60 14.36 -5.47
C MET A 73 7.76 13.40 -5.21
N ASP A 74 7.77 12.25 -5.86
CA ASP A 74 8.82 11.23 -5.72
C ASP A 74 10.00 11.47 -6.68
N GLY A 75 9.85 12.36 -7.66
CA GLY A 75 10.88 12.76 -8.63
C GLY A 75 11.34 11.58 -9.52
N GLU A 76 12.59 11.64 -9.98
CA GLU A 76 13.16 10.62 -10.88
C GLU A 76 13.24 9.21 -10.29
N SER A 77 13.16 9.08 -8.98
CA SER A 77 13.13 7.78 -8.29
C SER A 77 11.73 7.16 -8.23
N SER A 78 10.70 7.88 -8.67
CA SER A 78 9.34 7.37 -8.74
C SER A 78 9.21 6.26 -9.76
N ALA A 79 8.56 5.14 -9.37
CA ALA A 79 8.18 4.11 -10.34
C ALA A 79 7.25 4.67 -11.43
N LEU A 80 6.50 5.73 -11.14
CA LEU A 80 5.60 6.40 -12.08
C LEU A 80 6.35 7.22 -13.15
N SER A 81 7.65 7.50 -12.97
CA SER A 81 8.47 8.15 -14.00
C SER A 81 8.58 7.35 -15.31
N ALA A 82 8.23 6.05 -15.26
CA ALA A 82 8.10 5.20 -16.45
C ALA A 82 6.92 5.60 -17.36
N ILE A 83 5.94 6.35 -16.86
CA ILE A 83 4.81 6.86 -17.64
C ILE A 83 5.30 7.96 -18.57
N SER A 84 5.22 7.74 -19.89
CA SER A 84 5.58 8.71 -20.89
C SER A 84 4.41 9.58 -21.35
N ALA A 85 3.18 9.07 -21.24
CA ALA A 85 1.96 9.80 -21.56
C ALA A 85 0.76 9.32 -20.75
N ILE A 86 -0.14 10.25 -20.42
CA ILE A 86 -1.44 9.98 -19.80
C ILE A 86 -2.51 10.60 -20.69
N ASN A 87 -3.32 9.79 -21.34
CA ASN A 87 -4.36 10.22 -22.28
C ASN A 87 -5.74 9.95 -21.69
N ILE A 88 -6.54 10.97 -21.59
CA ILE A 88 -7.98 10.83 -21.33
C ILE A 88 -8.65 10.50 -22.66
N VAL A 89 -9.20 9.31 -22.79
CA VAL A 89 -9.86 8.83 -24.01
C VAL A 89 -11.30 9.34 -24.07
N ASP A 90 -12.00 9.24 -22.94
CA ASP A 90 -13.34 9.75 -22.72
C ASP A 90 -13.59 9.99 -21.22
N ASP A 91 -14.82 10.28 -20.81
CA ASP A 91 -15.21 10.59 -19.42
C ASP A 91 -15.05 9.41 -18.43
N LYS A 92 -14.73 8.22 -18.91
CA LYS A 92 -14.56 6.98 -18.12
C LYS A 92 -13.30 6.22 -18.43
N THR A 93 -12.57 6.56 -19.48
CA THR A 93 -11.45 5.80 -19.98
C THR A 93 -10.17 6.62 -19.96
N ILE A 94 -9.16 6.09 -19.28
CA ILE A 94 -7.82 6.68 -19.22
C ILE A 94 -6.78 5.65 -19.69
N GLU A 95 -5.84 6.11 -20.49
CA GLU A 95 -4.76 5.32 -21.05
C GLU A 95 -3.40 5.85 -20.58
N LEU A 96 -2.57 4.94 -20.07
CA LEU A 96 -1.21 5.21 -19.66
C LEU A 96 -0.26 4.55 -20.65
N THR A 97 0.68 5.32 -21.22
CA THR A 97 1.74 4.79 -22.08
C THR A 97 3.05 4.81 -21.32
N LEU A 98 3.78 3.70 -21.31
CA LEU A 98 5.10 3.59 -20.71
C LEU A 98 6.21 3.87 -21.73
N SER A 99 7.32 4.42 -21.25
CA SER A 99 8.55 4.61 -22.06
C SER A 99 9.15 3.28 -22.50
N GLU A 100 9.07 2.26 -21.63
CA GLU A 100 9.57 0.91 -21.87
C GLU A 100 8.51 -0.14 -21.48
N ALA A 101 8.58 -1.34 -22.10
CA ALA A 101 7.69 -2.45 -21.78
C ALA A 101 7.89 -2.92 -20.34
N ASN A 102 6.80 -3.03 -19.57
CA ASN A 102 6.84 -3.51 -18.19
C ASN A 102 5.49 -4.12 -17.80
N SER A 103 5.37 -5.44 -17.79
CA SER A 103 4.15 -6.15 -17.38
C SER A 103 3.81 -6.00 -15.89
N GLU A 104 4.82 -5.72 -15.07
CA GLU A 104 4.68 -5.57 -13.61
C GLU A 104 4.30 -4.14 -13.19
N PHE A 105 4.17 -3.21 -14.12
CA PHE A 105 3.89 -1.82 -13.80
C PHE A 105 2.56 -1.62 -13.07
N ILE A 106 1.60 -2.52 -13.26
CA ILE A 106 0.28 -2.50 -12.63
C ILE A 106 0.35 -2.39 -11.10
N TYR A 107 1.37 -2.99 -10.46
CA TYR A 107 1.56 -2.96 -9.00
C TYR A 107 1.88 -1.56 -8.47
N ASN A 108 2.38 -0.65 -9.31
CA ASN A 108 2.64 0.74 -8.94
C ASN A 108 1.36 1.59 -8.95
N LEU A 109 0.26 1.10 -9.49
CA LEU A 109 -1.00 1.83 -9.63
C LEU A 109 -1.95 1.64 -8.44
N THR A 110 -1.41 1.19 -7.31
CA THR A 110 -2.07 1.15 -6.01
C THR A 110 -1.99 2.49 -5.26
N ILE A 111 -1.42 3.52 -5.88
CA ILE A 111 -1.32 4.87 -5.30
C ILE A 111 -2.69 5.48 -5.08
N ALA A 112 -2.79 6.37 -4.09
CA ALA A 112 -4.03 7.07 -3.76
C ALA A 112 -4.53 7.92 -4.93
N ILE A 113 -5.79 7.75 -5.31
CA ILE A 113 -6.50 8.69 -6.17
C ILE A 113 -7.07 9.78 -5.28
N LEU A 114 -6.70 11.02 -5.56
CA LEU A 114 -7.01 12.21 -4.79
C LEU A 114 -8.01 13.07 -5.54
N GLU A 115 -8.90 13.70 -4.82
CA GLU A 115 -9.74 14.77 -5.36
C GLU A 115 -8.88 16.01 -5.61
N GLN A 116 -8.69 16.39 -6.87
CA GLN A 116 -7.86 17.53 -7.25
C GLN A 116 -8.32 18.82 -6.56
N ALA A 117 -9.62 19.04 -6.46
CA ALA A 117 -10.19 20.22 -5.83
C ALA A 117 -9.88 20.33 -4.33
N ASN A 118 -9.63 19.19 -3.65
CA ASN A 118 -9.31 19.13 -2.23
C ASN A 118 -7.80 19.01 -1.92
N ASP A 119 -6.92 19.03 -2.92
CA ASP A 119 -5.49 18.75 -2.71
C ASP A 119 -4.85 19.64 -1.63
N ALA A 120 -5.15 20.93 -1.63
CA ALA A 120 -4.63 21.88 -0.65
C ALA A 120 -5.03 21.55 0.81
N ASN A 121 -6.11 20.78 1.00
CA ASN A 121 -6.65 20.43 2.31
C ASN A 121 -6.33 18.99 2.72
N GLN A 122 -5.74 18.16 1.85
CA GLN A 122 -5.50 16.72 2.14
C GLN A 122 -4.70 16.48 3.42
N ALA A 123 -3.81 17.41 3.80
CA ALA A 123 -3.03 17.29 5.04
C ALA A 123 -3.88 17.46 6.32
N THR A 124 -4.98 18.20 6.26
CA THR A 124 -5.82 18.54 7.44
C THR A 124 -7.21 17.93 7.37
N ASN A 125 -7.72 17.70 6.16
CA ASN A 125 -9.01 17.10 5.87
C ASN A 125 -8.86 16.10 4.72
N PRO A 126 -8.27 14.92 4.98
CA PRO A 126 -8.04 13.92 3.94
C PRO A 126 -9.37 13.35 3.45
N ILE A 127 -9.60 13.43 2.13
CA ILE A 127 -10.73 12.87 1.43
C ILE A 127 -10.20 11.88 0.39
N GLY A 128 -10.65 10.64 0.47
CA GLY A 128 -10.25 9.56 -0.42
C GLY A 128 -11.44 8.81 -0.99
N THR A 129 -11.16 7.66 -1.60
CA THR A 129 -12.16 6.76 -2.21
C THR A 129 -12.28 5.44 -1.47
N GLY A 130 -11.63 5.32 -0.30
CA GLY A 130 -11.59 4.09 0.49
C GLY A 130 -12.86 3.83 1.32
N PRO A 131 -12.96 2.64 1.94
CA PRO A 131 -14.12 2.22 2.72
C PRO A 131 -14.31 2.99 4.03
N PHE A 132 -13.30 3.69 4.52
CA PHE A 132 -13.35 4.48 5.74
C PHE A 132 -12.91 5.92 5.48
N LYS A 133 -13.57 6.86 6.14
CA LYS A 133 -13.17 8.26 6.19
C LYS A 133 -12.58 8.62 7.54
N VAL A 134 -11.70 9.63 7.55
CA VAL A 134 -11.11 10.13 8.78
C VAL A 134 -12.17 10.87 9.59
N LYS A 135 -12.42 10.37 10.81
CA LYS A 135 -13.30 11.01 11.78
C LYS A 135 -12.55 11.99 12.67
N LYS A 136 -11.37 11.58 13.13
CA LYS A 136 -10.53 12.39 14.01
C LYS A 136 -9.07 11.95 13.93
N PHE A 137 -8.19 12.92 13.87
CA PHE A 137 -6.76 12.72 14.02
C PHE A 137 -6.24 13.49 15.23
N ALA A 138 -5.62 12.80 16.17
CA ALA A 138 -4.91 13.36 17.31
C ALA A 138 -3.42 13.05 17.15
N GLU A 139 -2.64 14.07 16.73
CA GLU A 139 -1.23 13.93 16.40
C GLU A 139 -0.44 13.24 17.51
N GLY A 140 0.36 12.24 17.14
CA GLY A 140 1.16 11.44 18.06
C GLY A 140 0.38 10.52 18.99
N GLN A 141 -0.96 10.47 18.91
CA GLN A 141 -1.80 9.69 19.82
C GLN A 141 -2.63 8.64 19.09
N TYR A 142 -3.52 9.05 18.18
CA TYR A 142 -4.40 8.12 17.47
C TYR A 142 -5.04 8.73 16.22
N LEU A 143 -5.51 7.84 15.36
CA LEU A 143 -6.39 8.12 14.24
C LEU A 143 -7.70 7.34 14.41
N GLU A 144 -8.84 8.04 14.37
CA GLU A 144 -10.17 7.42 14.32
C GLU A 144 -10.75 7.48 12.91
N LEU A 145 -11.20 6.33 12.44
CA LEU A 145 -11.89 6.17 11.16
C LEU A 145 -13.34 5.76 11.40
N GLU A 146 -14.23 6.19 10.50
CA GLU A 146 -15.62 5.72 10.45
C GLU A 146 -15.94 5.20 9.06
N LYS A 147 -16.80 4.18 8.98
CA LYS A 147 -17.23 3.58 7.71
C LYS A 147 -17.84 4.63 6.79
N TYR A 148 -17.50 4.57 5.52
CA TYR A 148 -18.10 5.37 4.47
C TYR A 148 -19.21 4.59 3.79
N ASP A 149 -20.47 4.99 3.99
CA ASP A 149 -21.64 4.29 3.44
C ASP A 149 -21.74 4.40 1.91
N GLY A 150 -21.09 5.41 1.31
CA GLY A 150 -21.00 5.60 -0.13
C GLY A 150 -19.89 4.78 -0.81
N TYR A 151 -19.18 3.90 -0.09
CA TYR A 151 -18.12 3.08 -0.69
C TYR A 151 -18.70 2.16 -1.77
N TRP A 152 -18.02 2.06 -2.90
CA TRP A 152 -18.51 1.34 -4.08
C TRP A 152 -18.77 -0.16 -3.84
N ASN A 153 -18.01 -0.80 -2.95
CA ASN A 153 -18.20 -2.22 -2.60
C ASN A 153 -19.11 -2.33 -1.37
N GLN A 154 -20.40 -2.42 -1.61
CA GLN A 154 -21.42 -2.55 -0.55
C GLN A 154 -21.45 -3.93 0.12
N ASP A 155 -20.85 -4.96 -0.53
CA ASP A 155 -20.74 -6.31 0.02
C ASP A 155 -19.58 -6.44 1.03
N LEU A 156 -18.80 -5.38 1.23
CA LEU A 156 -17.71 -5.37 2.20
C LEU A 156 -18.27 -5.44 3.63
N ASP A 157 -18.19 -6.62 4.22
CA ASP A 157 -18.48 -6.80 5.64
C ASP A 157 -17.31 -6.32 6.47
N CYS A 158 -17.49 -5.26 7.21
CA CYS A 158 -16.45 -4.64 8.02
C CYS A 158 -17.03 -3.91 9.23
N VAL A 159 -16.15 -3.57 10.18
CA VAL A 159 -16.52 -2.74 11.33
C VAL A 159 -17.01 -1.36 10.92
N THR A 160 -17.84 -0.74 11.75
CA THR A 160 -18.37 0.61 11.49
C THR A 160 -17.38 1.73 11.85
N SER A 161 -16.39 1.42 12.69
CA SER A 161 -15.32 2.34 13.08
C SER A 161 -14.05 1.60 13.46
N ALA A 162 -12.92 2.26 13.31
CA ALA A 162 -11.62 1.76 13.76
C ALA A 162 -10.82 2.90 14.42
N LYS A 163 -10.05 2.56 15.45
CA LYS A 163 -9.15 3.49 16.12
C LYS A 163 -7.73 2.95 16.11
N PHE A 164 -6.83 3.62 15.40
CA PHE A 164 -5.42 3.30 15.37
C PHE A 164 -4.69 4.09 16.43
N LYS A 165 -4.21 3.43 17.48
CA LYS A 165 -3.37 4.04 18.54
C LYS A 165 -1.90 4.03 18.10
N PHE A 166 -1.20 5.12 18.31
CA PHE A 166 0.23 5.22 18.01
C PHE A 166 1.02 4.89 19.27
N ILE A 167 1.55 3.69 19.35
CA ILE A 167 2.33 3.20 20.49
C ILE A 167 3.73 2.92 19.98
N ALA A 168 4.71 3.72 20.40
CA ALA A 168 6.07 3.63 19.86
C ALA A 168 6.85 2.42 20.41
N ASP A 169 6.51 1.94 21.60
CA ASP A 169 7.18 0.83 22.25
C ASP A 169 6.41 -0.48 22.03
N ALA A 170 7.06 -1.49 21.48
CA ALA A 170 6.43 -2.76 21.14
C ALA A 170 6.00 -3.58 22.39
N GLU A 171 6.75 -3.46 23.51
CA GLU A 171 6.36 -4.11 24.76
C GLU A 171 5.12 -3.45 25.37
N ALA A 172 5.06 -2.11 25.35
CA ALA A 172 3.89 -1.39 25.79
C ALA A 172 2.66 -1.73 24.94
N ALA A 173 2.81 -1.84 23.61
CA ALA A 173 1.73 -2.25 22.72
C ALA A 173 1.24 -3.68 23.03
N PHE A 174 2.15 -4.61 23.31
CA PHE A 174 1.81 -5.98 23.69
C PHE A 174 1.07 -6.04 25.04
N LEU A 175 1.50 -5.25 26.03
CA LEU A 175 0.79 -5.12 27.31
C LEU A 175 -0.61 -4.50 27.17
N GLU A 176 -0.78 -3.54 26.27
CA GLU A 176 -2.10 -2.97 25.97
C GLU A 176 -3.05 -4.01 25.33
N LEU A 177 -2.53 -4.90 24.46
CA LEU A 177 -3.30 -6.01 23.92
C LEU A 177 -3.73 -6.97 25.06
N GLN A 178 -2.79 -7.39 25.89
CA GLN A 178 -3.09 -8.26 27.03
C GLN A 178 -4.04 -7.62 28.04
N GLY A 179 -3.96 -6.31 28.21
CA GLY A 179 -4.85 -5.53 29.09
C GLY A 179 -6.23 -5.24 28.49
N GLY A 180 -6.48 -5.61 27.22
CA GLY A 180 -7.74 -5.38 26.52
C GLY A 180 -8.02 -3.91 26.22
N THR A 181 -7.00 -3.06 26.16
CA THR A 181 -7.13 -1.63 25.77
C THR A 181 -6.96 -1.42 24.26
N ILE A 182 -6.50 -2.43 23.54
CA ILE A 182 -6.55 -2.57 22.11
C ILE A 182 -7.05 -3.97 21.75
N ASP A 183 -7.75 -4.10 20.62
CA ASP A 183 -8.36 -5.35 20.15
C ASP A 183 -7.48 -6.09 19.15
N MET A 184 -6.55 -5.39 18.51
CA MET A 184 -5.68 -5.95 17.48
C MET A 184 -4.28 -5.34 17.56
N LEU A 185 -3.27 -6.19 17.38
CA LEU A 185 -1.87 -5.79 17.27
C LEU A 185 -1.23 -6.52 16.10
N THR A 186 -0.50 -5.81 15.25
CA THR A 186 0.22 -6.37 14.10
C THR A 186 1.73 -6.39 14.35
N GLY A 187 2.45 -7.25 13.60
CA GLY A 187 3.92 -7.31 13.66
C GLY A 187 4.46 -7.96 14.93
N LEU A 188 3.72 -8.90 15.50
CA LEU A 188 4.19 -9.68 16.64
C LEU A 188 5.34 -10.60 16.24
N THR A 189 6.35 -10.69 17.11
CA THR A 189 7.41 -11.69 17.00
C THR A 189 6.92 -13.05 17.52
N ASN A 190 7.57 -14.15 17.09
CA ASN A 190 7.15 -15.49 17.47
C ASN A 190 7.13 -15.73 18.98
N ASP A 191 8.08 -15.16 19.72
CA ASP A 191 8.12 -15.28 21.19
C ASP A 191 6.88 -14.60 21.83
N LYS A 192 6.41 -13.49 21.27
CA LYS A 192 5.19 -12.82 21.71
C LYS A 192 3.95 -13.65 21.39
N VAL A 193 3.88 -14.22 20.19
CA VAL A 193 2.78 -15.10 19.78
C VAL A 193 2.71 -16.32 20.73
N GLN A 194 3.84 -16.94 21.06
CA GLN A 194 3.89 -18.07 22.00
C GLN A 194 3.49 -17.69 23.45
N ALA A 195 3.62 -16.42 23.81
CA ALA A 195 3.20 -15.91 25.11
C ALA A 195 1.69 -15.61 25.19
N LEU A 196 0.97 -15.64 24.08
CA LEU A 196 -0.48 -15.49 24.04
C LEU A 196 -1.19 -16.81 24.45
N ASN A 197 -2.32 -16.69 25.10
CA ASN A 197 -3.18 -17.81 25.43
C ASN A 197 -4.21 -18.07 24.31
N SER A 198 -5.08 -19.05 24.50
CA SER A 198 -6.11 -19.46 23.53
C SER A 198 -7.24 -18.44 23.31
N ASP A 199 -7.26 -17.33 24.05
CA ASP A 199 -8.29 -16.29 23.90
C ASP A 199 -8.00 -15.36 22.73
N TYR A 200 -6.77 -15.44 22.17
CA TYR A 200 -6.35 -14.65 21.03
C TYR A 200 -6.43 -15.43 19.72
N ASN A 201 -6.95 -14.79 18.69
CA ASN A 201 -6.89 -15.32 17.33
C ASN A 201 -5.63 -14.80 16.63
N VAL A 202 -4.70 -15.69 16.31
CA VAL A 202 -3.45 -15.36 15.62
C VAL A 202 -3.65 -15.60 14.13
N VAL A 203 -3.45 -14.55 13.33
CA VAL A 203 -3.47 -14.61 11.87
C VAL A 203 -2.05 -14.46 11.35
N GLU A 204 -1.56 -15.45 10.66
CA GLU A 204 -0.25 -15.43 10.00
C GLU A 204 -0.42 -15.15 8.52
N SER A 205 0.49 -14.35 7.97
CA SER A 205 0.55 -14.06 6.55
C SER A 205 1.99 -13.96 6.08
N THR A 206 2.22 -14.33 4.82
CA THR A 206 3.53 -14.16 4.21
C THR A 206 3.77 -12.69 3.90
N MET A 207 4.87 -12.14 4.42
CA MET A 207 5.30 -10.79 4.06
C MET A 207 6.04 -10.81 2.72
N MET A 208 5.74 -9.87 1.84
CA MET A 208 6.55 -9.61 0.63
C MET A 208 7.82 -8.82 0.99
N LEU A 209 8.63 -9.39 1.86
CA LEU A 209 9.87 -8.80 2.35
C LEU A 209 11.03 -9.77 2.11
N ILE A 210 12.08 -9.27 1.50
CA ILE A 210 13.32 -10.01 1.29
C ILE A 210 14.38 -9.44 2.21
N HIS A 211 14.92 -10.28 3.09
CA HIS A 211 16.13 -9.95 3.84
C HIS A 211 17.34 -10.25 2.97
N GLY A 212 18.14 -9.24 2.70
CA GLY A 212 19.28 -9.39 1.79
C GLY A 212 20.47 -8.51 2.17
N LEU A 213 21.65 -8.93 1.72
CA LEU A 213 22.86 -8.13 1.79
C LEU A 213 23.05 -7.39 0.46
N PHE A 214 22.95 -6.07 0.49
CA PHE A 214 23.16 -5.22 -0.68
C PHE A 214 24.68 -4.95 -0.83
N LEU A 215 25.24 -5.36 -1.96
CA LEU A 215 26.66 -5.22 -2.23
C LEU A 215 26.91 -4.01 -3.14
N ASN A 216 27.67 -3.03 -2.67
CA ASN A 216 28.09 -1.90 -3.48
C ASN A 216 29.15 -2.33 -4.52
N ASN A 217 28.72 -2.52 -5.76
CA ASN A 217 29.59 -2.95 -6.86
C ASN A 217 30.63 -1.90 -7.29
N SER A 218 30.52 -0.66 -6.81
CA SER A 218 31.55 0.38 -7.04
C SER A 218 32.72 0.31 -6.03
N TYR A 219 32.57 -0.45 -4.95
CA TYR A 219 33.65 -0.68 -3.98
C TYR A 219 34.62 -1.71 -4.52
N GLU A 220 35.93 -1.34 -4.63
CA GLU A 220 36.97 -2.14 -5.32
C GLU A 220 36.96 -3.63 -4.95
N PRO A 221 36.95 -4.07 -3.66
CA PRO A 221 36.89 -5.49 -3.33
C PRO A 221 35.64 -6.23 -3.83
N LEU A 222 34.51 -5.53 -4.06
CA LEU A 222 33.26 -6.10 -4.50
C LEU A 222 33.05 -5.99 -6.01
N GLN A 223 33.98 -5.41 -6.78
CA GLN A 223 33.90 -5.37 -8.24
C GLN A 223 34.07 -6.77 -8.85
N ASP A 224 34.93 -7.62 -8.23
CA ASP A 224 35.09 -9.00 -8.68
C ASP A 224 33.84 -9.83 -8.33
N VAL A 225 33.19 -10.37 -9.35
CA VAL A 225 32.01 -11.24 -9.19
C VAL A 225 32.29 -12.46 -8.31
N ARG A 226 33.51 -12.99 -8.32
CA ARG A 226 33.89 -14.15 -7.50
C ARG A 226 33.85 -13.84 -6.01
N VAL A 227 34.21 -12.60 -5.64
CA VAL A 227 34.10 -12.15 -4.24
C VAL A 227 32.65 -12.08 -3.80
N ARG A 228 31.79 -11.52 -4.64
CA ARG A 228 30.34 -11.47 -4.35
C ARG A 228 29.71 -12.86 -4.26
N GLN A 229 30.12 -13.77 -5.15
CA GLN A 229 29.69 -15.17 -5.09
C GLN A 229 30.19 -15.87 -3.83
N ALA A 230 31.45 -15.66 -3.45
CA ALA A 230 32.00 -16.22 -2.23
C ALA A 230 31.22 -15.77 -0.99
N LEU A 231 30.88 -14.48 -0.87
CA LEU A 231 30.03 -13.97 0.20
C LEU A 231 28.66 -14.65 0.21
N ASN A 232 28.06 -14.84 -0.98
CA ASN A 232 26.77 -15.51 -1.10
C ASN A 232 26.81 -16.99 -0.67
N TYR A 233 27.92 -17.70 -0.94
CA TYR A 233 28.13 -19.07 -0.48
C TYR A 233 28.51 -19.18 1.01
N ALA A 234 29.09 -18.13 1.58
CA ALA A 234 29.50 -18.12 2.99
C ALA A 234 28.30 -17.89 3.95
N ILE A 235 27.16 -17.42 3.45
CA ILE A 235 25.98 -17.17 4.27
C ILE A 235 25.19 -18.48 4.42
N ASP A 236 25.08 -18.96 5.64
CA ASP A 236 24.20 -20.06 6.00
C ASP A 236 22.76 -19.52 6.18
N ARG A 237 21.98 -19.59 5.10
CA ARG A 237 20.60 -19.08 5.09
C ARG A 237 19.67 -19.91 5.96
N ASP A 238 19.91 -21.22 6.02
CA ASP A 238 19.07 -22.14 6.79
C ASP A 238 19.26 -21.87 8.29
N ALA A 239 20.50 -21.68 8.74
CA ALA A 239 20.79 -21.32 10.13
C ALA A 239 20.19 -19.93 10.49
N ILE A 240 20.24 -18.95 9.58
CA ILE A 240 19.63 -17.63 9.81
C ILE A 240 18.10 -17.77 9.89
N ASN A 241 17.50 -18.52 8.99
CA ASN A 241 16.06 -18.75 8.98
C ASN A 241 15.60 -19.44 10.26
N GLU A 242 16.27 -20.50 10.65
CA GLU A 242 16.00 -21.24 11.90
C GLU A 242 16.09 -20.34 13.13
N PHE A 243 17.20 -19.57 13.23
CA PHE A 243 17.48 -18.76 14.42
C PHE A 243 16.60 -17.51 14.54
N LEU A 244 16.32 -16.81 13.43
CA LEU A 244 15.58 -15.53 13.45
C LEU A 244 14.08 -15.69 13.15
N PHE A 245 13.70 -16.71 12.37
CA PHE A 245 12.33 -16.85 11.87
C PHE A 245 11.67 -18.19 12.27
N ASN A 246 12.37 -19.03 13.05
CA ASN A 246 11.93 -20.37 13.48
C ASN A 246 11.60 -21.33 12.31
N GLY A 247 12.39 -21.23 11.24
CA GLY A 247 12.22 -22.07 10.05
C GLY A 247 11.15 -21.54 9.13
#